data_e857b9d7304cef6173e24f3ec5aacd4c
#
_entry.id   e857b9d7304cef6173e24f3ec5aacd4c
#
_cell.length_a   1.000
_cell.length_b   1.000
_cell.length_c   1.000
_cell.angle_alpha   90.00
_cell.angle_beta   90.00
_cell.angle_gamma   90.00
#
_symmetry.space_group_name_H-M   'P 1'
#
loop_
_entity.id
_entity.type
_entity.pdbx_description
1 polymer ?
#
loop_
_entity_poly.entity_id
_entity_poly.type
_entity_poly.pdbx_seq_one_letter_code
_entity_poly.pdbx_strand_id
1 'polypeptide(L)'
;MKDTIKPKYNAAQNVGWMVKIAWKVRKRVLFICVAMAALEVLYNLTQLYVAPEILSCVERHAPVDELLGTIGLFTLALFLTMGLKEYLREISMYPRVDVRSSIVGMIARKCNMTSFPNTLDVKFIKLKEKAHHSVQGNTEAAENIWKTLTVLLQNVGGFLVYLAILSRLNWMLLVVIAATCVVGFLVSRYSSNWIFRHRDAEETFYAKKSYIRKKAESVELAKDIRIFGLQNWLNELLDRIHNVYLDFRLRCEKIKLLADVTEALLTMARNGIAYAYLLHLALRDSLSVPEFILYFTAVSTFTTWVMGILQAAEKLHEESLDLSQVREFLEYPEPFRFEGGTAIPKADAYELKLEHVSFRYPGAEEDTIHDLDLTVRPGEKLAIVGLNGAGKTTLVKLLCGLFDPTEGRVLLNGVDVRDFNRREYYGLFSAVFQEFSILDVTVAENIAQTNENIDTKKLWDCIEKAGLTETIQKLPKGLDTHVGRQVYLDGVLFSGGQTQRLMLARALYKDGAILLLDEPTAALDPLAENDIYQKYKDMTAGKTSLFISHRLASTRFCDRIIFVADGHITEEGTHDQLLARGGAYAKLFEVQSRYYQEGKAF
;
A
#
# COMPACT_ATOMS: atom_id res chain seq x y z
N MET A 1 6.63 27.59 -11.86
CA MET A 1 6.47 26.44 -12.76
C MET A 1 6.86 25.22 -11.95
N LYS A 2 5.89 24.45 -11.41
CA LYS A 2 6.19 23.17 -10.78
C LYS A 2 6.52 22.19 -11.90
N ASP A 3 7.71 21.62 -11.88
CA ASP A 3 8.13 20.57 -12.78
C ASP A 3 7.06 19.47 -12.79
N THR A 4 6.42 19.28 -13.92
CA THR A 4 5.56 18.13 -14.15
C THR A 4 6.46 16.90 -14.12
N ILE A 5 6.52 16.22 -12.99
CA ILE A 5 7.29 14.99 -12.82
C ILE A 5 6.75 14.01 -13.86
N LYS A 6 7.53 13.78 -14.92
CA LYS A 6 7.19 12.76 -15.91
C LYS A 6 7.10 11.41 -15.21
N PRO A 7 6.08 10.60 -15.49
CA PRO A 7 5.97 9.27 -14.89
C PRO A 7 7.20 8.43 -15.27
N LYS A 8 7.72 7.66 -14.32
CA LYS A 8 8.91 6.82 -14.54
C LYS A 8 8.70 5.79 -15.65
N TYR A 9 7.46 5.34 -15.85
CA TYR A 9 7.10 4.32 -16.83
C TYR A 9 6.02 4.83 -17.78
N ASN A 10 6.15 4.48 -19.07
CA ASN A 10 5.14 4.77 -20.09
C ASN A 10 4.02 3.69 -20.11
N ALA A 11 2.93 3.99 -20.85
CA ALA A 11 1.77 3.09 -20.91
C ALA A 11 2.13 1.69 -21.43
N ALA A 12 2.97 1.58 -22.46
CA ALA A 12 3.39 0.29 -23.00
C ALA A 12 4.19 -0.55 -22.00
N GLN A 13 5.08 0.10 -21.22
CA GLN A 13 5.85 -0.55 -20.17
C GLN A 13 4.96 -1.06 -19.02
N ASN A 14 3.93 -0.31 -18.65
CA ASN A 14 3.00 -0.70 -17.60
C ASN A 14 2.06 -1.82 -18.06
N VAL A 15 1.55 -1.75 -19.28
CA VAL A 15 0.80 -2.86 -19.90
C VAL A 15 1.65 -4.11 -19.97
N GLY A 16 2.90 -4.01 -20.45
CA GLY A 16 3.83 -5.14 -20.50
C GLY A 16 4.10 -5.75 -19.12
N TRP A 17 4.22 -4.94 -18.09
CA TRP A 17 4.36 -5.38 -16.71
C TRP A 17 3.11 -6.13 -16.21
N MET A 18 1.91 -5.60 -16.46
CA MET A 18 0.66 -6.26 -16.12
C MET A 18 0.48 -7.58 -16.86
N VAL A 19 0.78 -7.63 -18.16
CA VAL A 19 0.75 -8.87 -18.97
C VAL A 19 1.72 -9.90 -18.41
N LYS A 20 2.92 -9.50 -17.99
CA LYS A 20 3.91 -10.39 -17.37
C LYS A 20 3.41 -10.99 -16.06
N ILE A 21 2.75 -10.20 -15.22
CA ILE A 21 2.13 -10.68 -13.96
C ILE A 21 1.00 -11.65 -14.28
N ALA A 22 0.07 -11.28 -15.17
CA ALA A 22 -1.05 -12.13 -15.58
C ALA A 22 -0.57 -13.45 -16.16
N TRP A 23 0.50 -13.45 -16.97
CA TRP A 23 1.09 -14.65 -17.53
C TRP A 23 1.60 -15.61 -16.46
N LYS A 24 2.16 -15.08 -15.37
CA LYS A 24 2.65 -15.87 -14.23
C LYS A 24 1.54 -16.35 -13.31
N VAL A 25 0.54 -15.51 -13.03
CA VAL A 25 -0.50 -15.75 -12.02
C VAL A 25 -1.72 -16.45 -12.64
N ARG A 26 -2.29 -15.86 -13.71
CA ARG A 26 -3.54 -16.34 -14.37
C ARG A 26 -3.58 -16.00 -15.85
N LYS A 27 -2.97 -16.82 -16.68
CA LYS A 27 -2.94 -16.66 -18.16
C LYS A 27 -4.34 -16.50 -18.78
N ARG A 28 -5.37 -17.08 -18.15
CA ARG A 28 -6.77 -17.03 -18.63
C ARG A 28 -7.27 -15.61 -18.86
N VAL A 29 -6.79 -14.59 -18.10
CA VAL A 29 -7.16 -13.19 -18.34
C VAL A 29 -6.89 -12.76 -19.77
N LEU A 30 -5.70 -13.07 -20.30
CA LEU A 30 -5.28 -12.66 -21.64
C LEU A 30 -6.13 -13.31 -22.72
N PHE A 31 -6.39 -14.62 -22.59
CA PHE A 31 -7.22 -15.36 -23.56
C PHE A 31 -8.67 -14.86 -23.55
N ILE A 32 -9.23 -14.58 -22.38
CA ILE A 32 -10.60 -14.04 -22.25
C ILE A 32 -10.68 -12.65 -22.89
N CYS A 33 -9.70 -11.76 -22.68
CA CYS A 33 -9.68 -10.43 -23.31
C CYS A 33 -9.71 -10.53 -24.84
N VAL A 34 -8.88 -11.41 -25.42
CA VAL A 34 -8.84 -11.61 -26.89
C VAL A 34 -10.13 -12.26 -27.40
N ALA A 35 -10.65 -13.27 -26.71
CA ALA A 35 -11.90 -13.95 -27.09
C ALA A 35 -13.11 -13.00 -27.05
N MET A 36 -13.22 -12.19 -26.00
CA MET A 36 -14.27 -11.17 -25.88
C MET A 36 -14.16 -10.13 -27.01
N ALA A 37 -12.94 -9.70 -27.34
CA ALA A 37 -12.73 -8.76 -28.44
C ALA A 37 -13.17 -9.37 -29.79
N ALA A 38 -12.78 -10.60 -30.08
CA ALA A 38 -13.18 -11.28 -31.29
C ALA A 38 -14.71 -11.48 -31.38
N LEU A 39 -15.36 -11.88 -30.28
CA LEU A 39 -16.81 -12.05 -30.23
C LEU A 39 -17.57 -10.73 -30.43
N GLU A 40 -17.07 -9.62 -29.88
CA GLU A 40 -17.66 -8.31 -30.09
C GLU A 40 -17.65 -7.90 -31.56
N VAL A 41 -16.49 -8.07 -32.22
CA VAL A 41 -16.35 -7.77 -33.65
C VAL A 41 -17.26 -8.68 -34.48
N LEU A 42 -17.32 -9.98 -34.18
CA LEU A 42 -18.18 -10.93 -34.85
C LEU A 42 -19.66 -10.61 -34.67
N TYR A 43 -20.09 -10.25 -33.46
CA TYR A 43 -21.44 -9.83 -33.15
C TYR A 43 -21.85 -8.61 -33.98
N ASN A 44 -21.02 -7.55 -33.98
CA ASN A 44 -21.29 -6.32 -34.73
C ASN A 44 -21.27 -6.56 -36.24
N LEU A 45 -20.38 -7.43 -36.74
CA LEU A 45 -20.34 -7.82 -38.15
C LEU A 45 -21.61 -8.57 -38.55
N THR A 46 -22.04 -9.54 -37.73
CA THR A 46 -23.28 -10.27 -37.97
C THR A 46 -24.46 -9.30 -38.00
N GLN A 47 -24.56 -8.39 -37.05
CA GLN A 47 -25.61 -7.39 -36.97
C GLN A 47 -25.62 -6.46 -38.20
N LEU A 48 -24.46 -6.08 -38.72
CA LEU A 48 -24.32 -5.23 -39.90
C LEU A 48 -24.95 -5.86 -41.14
N TYR A 49 -24.83 -7.19 -41.35
CA TYR A 49 -25.31 -7.88 -42.52
C TYR A 49 -26.77 -8.35 -42.43
N VAL A 50 -27.43 -8.33 -41.25
CA VAL A 50 -28.82 -8.80 -41.09
C VAL A 50 -29.78 -8.08 -42.04
N ALA A 51 -29.84 -6.74 -41.97
CA ALA A 51 -30.80 -5.96 -42.76
C ALA A 51 -30.51 -5.99 -44.29
N PRO A 52 -29.26 -5.85 -44.75
CA PRO A 52 -28.92 -5.97 -46.15
C PRO A 52 -29.27 -7.34 -46.79
N GLU A 53 -28.99 -8.45 -46.08
CA GLU A 53 -29.25 -9.77 -46.59
C GLU A 53 -30.77 -10.09 -46.65
N ILE A 54 -31.52 -9.73 -45.60
CA ILE A 54 -32.98 -9.87 -45.58
C ILE A 54 -33.58 -9.08 -46.74
N LEU A 55 -33.14 -7.83 -46.94
CA LEU A 55 -33.67 -6.96 -48.01
C LEU A 55 -33.28 -7.50 -49.39
N SER A 56 -32.07 -8.02 -49.57
CA SER A 56 -31.66 -8.70 -50.80
C SER A 56 -32.52 -9.91 -51.14
N CYS A 57 -32.93 -10.71 -50.13
CA CYS A 57 -33.90 -11.80 -50.34
C CYS A 57 -35.26 -11.29 -50.82
N VAL A 58 -35.74 -10.19 -50.25
CA VAL A 58 -37.01 -9.59 -50.66
C VAL A 58 -36.96 -9.01 -52.08
N GLU A 59 -35.88 -8.28 -52.44
CA GLU A 59 -35.70 -7.71 -53.79
C GLU A 59 -35.62 -8.80 -54.89
N ARG A 60 -35.00 -9.93 -54.58
CA ARG A 60 -34.88 -11.08 -55.52
C ARG A 60 -36.18 -11.91 -55.59
N HIS A 61 -37.22 -11.56 -54.82
CA HIS A 61 -38.43 -12.37 -54.67
C HIS A 61 -38.13 -13.80 -54.26
N ALA A 62 -37.18 -14.00 -53.33
CA ALA A 62 -36.78 -15.31 -52.86
C ALA A 62 -37.94 -16.10 -52.24
N PRO A 63 -37.98 -17.43 -52.29
CA PRO A 63 -38.96 -18.25 -51.63
C PRO A 63 -39.02 -17.98 -50.12
N VAL A 64 -40.22 -18.13 -49.53
CA VAL A 64 -40.44 -17.84 -48.10
C VAL A 64 -39.56 -18.70 -47.17
N ASP A 65 -39.29 -19.96 -47.57
CA ASP A 65 -38.40 -20.87 -46.86
C ASP A 65 -36.95 -20.38 -46.83
N GLU A 66 -36.45 -19.80 -47.91
CA GLU A 66 -35.11 -19.18 -47.98
C GLU A 66 -35.03 -17.97 -47.07
N LEU A 67 -36.05 -17.09 -47.09
CA LEU A 67 -36.14 -15.92 -46.24
C LEU A 67 -36.17 -16.31 -44.74
N LEU A 68 -37.03 -17.27 -44.37
CA LEU A 68 -37.12 -17.79 -43.01
C LEU A 68 -35.81 -18.45 -42.55
N GLY A 69 -35.14 -19.19 -43.46
CA GLY A 69 -33.83 -19.78 -43.20
C GLY A 69 -32.75 -18.73 -42.92
N THR A 70 -32.71 -17.66 -43.72
CA THR A 70 -31.77 -16.54 -43.53
C THR A 70 -32.01 -15.83 -42.19
N ILE A 71 -33.25 -15.51 -41.85
CA ILE A 71 -33.61 -14.90 -40.55
C ILE A 71 -33.22 -15.83 -39.41
N GLY A 72 -33.53 -17.13 -39.52
CA GLY A 72 -33.19 -18.14 -38.52
C GLY A 72 -31.68 -18.25 -38.29
N LEU A 73 -30.88 -18.26 -39.36
CA LEU A 73 -29.43 -18.32 -39.30
C LEU A 73 -28.83 -17.10 -38.57
N PHE A 74 -29.23 -15.90 -38.97
CA PHE A 74 -28.74 -14.68 -38.31
C PHE A 74 -29.19 -14.59 -36.85
N THR A 75 -30.44 -14.96 -36.55
CA THR A 75 -30.96 -14.96 -35.16
C THR A 75 -30.15 -15.95 -34.31
N LEU A 76 -29.88 -17.14 -34.82
CA LEU A 76 -29.05 -18.13 -34.11
C LEU A 76 -27.61 -17.63 -33.91
N ALA A 77 -27.00 -17.03 -34.93
CA ALA A 77 -25.65 -16.47 -34.85
C ALA A 77 -25.54 -15.34 -33.81
N LEU A 78 -26.51 -14.42 -33.80
CA LEU A 78 -26.58 -13.36 -32.80
C LEU A 78 -26.82 -13.92 -31.39
N PHE A 79 -27.70 -14.89 -31.23
CA PHE A 79 -27.95 -15.54 -29.96
C PHE A 79 -26.69 -16.23 -29.41
N LEU A 80 -26.00 -17.01 -30.24
CA LEU A 80 -24.78 -17.72 -29.83
C LEU A 80 -23.62 -16.75 -29.49
N THR A 81 -23.39 -15.76 -30.34
CA THR A 81 -22.32 -14.76 -30.10
C THR A 81 -22.59 -13.91 -28.86
N MET A 82 -23.82 -13.45 -28.66
CA MET A 82 -24.21 -12.70 -27.48
C MET A 82 -24.14 -13.55 -26.21
N GLY A 83 -24.69 -14.79 -26.26
CA GLY A 83 -24.66 -15.69 -25.11
C GLY A 83 -23.24 -16.05 -24.67
N LEU A 84 -22.36 -16.35 -25.65
CA LEU A 84 -20.96 -16.65 -25.36
C LEU A 84 -20.20 -15.41 -24.82
N LYS A 85 -20.45 -14.23 -25.36
CA LYS A 85 -19.90 -12.96 -24.88
C LYS A 85 -20.29 -12.69 -23.43
N GLU A 86 -21.60 -12.82 -23.10
CA GLU A 86 -22.06 -12.62 -21.72
C GLU A 86 -21.46 -13.66 -20.76
N TYR A 87 -21.41 -14.92 -21.17
CA TYR A 87 -20.75 -15.96 -20.39
C TYR A 87 -19.27 -15.62 -20.11
N LEU A 88 -18.51 -15.20 -21.12
CA LEU A 88 -17.10 -14.80 -20.94
C LEU A 88 -16.98 -13.54 -20.07
N ARG A 89 -17.92 -12.59 -20.16
CA ARG A 89 -17.95 -11.39 -19.32
C ARG A 89 -18.05 -11.77 -17.85
N GLU A 90 -18.97 -12.64 -17.50
CA GLU A 90 -19.18 -13.08 -16.11
C GLU A 90 -17.96 -13.81 -15.54
N ILE A 91 -17.42 -14.78 -16.27
CA ILE A 91 -16.25 -15.55 -15.80
C ILE A 91 -14.94 -14.74 -15.81
N SER A 92 -14.89 -13.60 -16.51
CA SER A 92 -13.67 -12.77 -16.62
C SER A 92 -13.29 -12.10 -15.30
N MET A 93 -14.23 -11.94 -14.37
CA MET A 93 -14.01 -11.22 -13.12
C MET A 93 -12.97 -11.94 -12.23
N TYR A 94 -13.12 -13.24 -12.01
CA TYR A 94 -12.26 -13.99 -11.09
C TYR A 94 -10.78 -13.96 -11.47
N PRO A 95 -10.38 -14.25 -12.72
CA PRO A 95 -8.98 -14.18 -13.14
C PRO A 95 -8.37 -12.77 -12.99
N ARG A 96 -9.16 -11.70 -13.19
CA ARG A 96 -8.70 -10.32 -13.00
C ARG A 96 -8.43 -10.02 -11.53
N VAL A 97 -9.35 -10.45 -10.63
CA VAL A 97 -9.20 -10.33 -9.18
C VAL A 97 -7.96 -11.08 -8.69
N ASP A 98 -7.67 -12.27 -9.21
CA ASP A 98 -6.46 -13.03 -8.85
C ASP A 98 -5.18 -12.23 -9.17
N VAL A 99 -5.11 -11.59 -10.34
CA VAL A 99 -3.96 -10.76 -10.72
C VAL A 99 -3.84 -9.55 -9.80
N ARG A 100 -4.94 -8.87 -9.52
CA ARG A 100 -4.97 -7.76 -8.56
C ARG A 100 -4.52 -8.19 -7.17
N SER A 101 -5.04 -9.31 -6.66
CA SER A 101 -4.67 -9.85 -5.34
C SER A 101 -3.18 -10.19 -5.24
N SER A 102 -2.57 -10.65 -6.33
CA SER A 102 -1.13 -10.84 -6.40
C SER A 102 -0.36 -9.52 -6.22
N ILE A 103 -0.83 -8.42 -6.82
CA ILE A 103 -0.22 -7.09 -6.67
C ILE A 103 -0.42 -6.57 -5.23
N VAL A 104 -1.61 -6.76 -4.64
CA VAL A 104 -1.85 -6.47 -3.21
C VAL A 104 -0.85 -7.20 -2.33
N GLY A 105 -0.61 -8.49 -2.60
CA GLY A 105 0.41 -9.29 -1.89
C GLY A 105 1.84 -8.77 -2.07
N MET A 106 2.19 -8.24 -3.25
CA MET A 106 3.49 -7.60 -3.46
C MET A 106 3.63 -6.30 -2.66
N ILE A 107 2.59 -5.47 -2.64
CA ILE A 107 2.56 -4.23 -1.84
C ILE A 107 2.69 -4.55 -0.35
N ALA A 108 1.91 -5.52 0.16
CA ALA A 108 1.97 -5.93 1.56
C ALA A 108 3.37 -6.43 1.95
N ARG A 109 3.99 -7.26 1.11
CA ARG A 109 5.38 -7.72 1.33
C ARG A 109 6.36 -6.56 1.36
N LYS A 110 6.27 -5.61 0.43
CA LYS A 110 7.12 -4.41 0.43
C LYS A 110 6.97 -3.61 1.72
N CYS A 111 5.74 -3.40 2.20
CA CYS A 111 5.48 -2.71 3.48
C CYS A 111 6.12 -3.42 4.68
N ASN A 112 6.03 -4.77 4.71
CA ASN A 112 6.50 -5.55 5.86
C ASN A 112 8.02 -5.78 5.85
N MET A 113 8.67 -5.66 4.68
CA MET A 113 10.07 -6.03 4.49
C MET A 113 10.98 -4.83 4.22
N THR A 114 10.43 -3.62 4.11
CA THR A 114 11.21 -2.41 3.86
C THR A 114 12.07 -2.01 5.06
N SER A 115 13.13 -1.28 4.82
CA SER A 115 13.98 -0.68 5.84
C SER A 115 13.18 0.24 6.77
N PHE A 116 13.46 0.19 8.07
CA PHE A 116 12.70 0.97 9.06
C PHE A 116 12.66 2.48 8.75
N PRO A 117 13.74 3.15 8.29
CA PRO A 117 13.71 4.56 7.92
C PRO A 117 12.68 4.88 6.85
N ASN A 118 12.43 3.98 5.88
CA ASN A 118 11.42 4.18 4.85
C ASN A 118 10.01 4.31 5.44
N THR A 119 9.72 3.63 6.54
CA THR A 119 8.39 3.70 7.19
C THR A 119 8.08 5.08 7.77
N LEU A 120 9.09 5.89 7.99
CA LEU A 120 9.00 7.27 8.49
C LEU A 120 9.14 8.32 7.36
N ASP A 121 9.54 7.90 6.16
CA ASP A 121 9.70 8.79 5.02
C ASP A 121 8.33 9.17 4.44
N VAL A 122 8.04 10.47 4.46
CA VAL A 122 6.79 11.04 3.93
C VAL A 122 6.57 10.67 2.46
N LYS A 123 7.64 10.58 1.66
CA LYS A 123 7.57 10.20 0.25
C LYS A 123 7.17 8.74 0.08
N PHE A 124 7.75 7.84 0.88
CA PHE A 124 7.38 6.43 0.92
C PHE A 124 5.92 6.25 1.36
N ILE A 125 5.50 6.96 2.43
CA ILE A 125 4.12 6.89 2.95
C ILE A 125 3.12 7.34 1.89
N LYS A 126 3.39 8.45 1.18
CA LYS A 126 2.54 8.93 0.09
C LYS A 126 2.46 7.94 -1.07
N LEU A 127 3.59 7.36 -1.49
CA LEU A 127 3.61 6.35 -2.56
C LEU A 127 2.86 5.08 -2.14
N LYS A 128 2.99 4.66 -0.87
CA LYS A 128 2.25 3.53 -0.31
C LYS A 128 0.73 3.75 -0.42
N GLU A 129 0.22 4.91 0.03
CA GLU A 129 -1.21 5.22 -0.04
C GLU A 129 -1.73 5.23 -1.49
N LYS A 130 -0.96 5.79 -2.42
CA LYS A 130 -1.29 5.79 -3.85
C LYS A 130 -1.29 4.37 -4.44
N ALA A 131 -0.29 3.56 -4.12
CA ALA A 131 -0.22 2.17 -4.56
C ALA A 131 -1.40 1.35 -4.02
N HIS A 132 -1.78 1.54 -2.75
CA HIS A 132 -2.97 0.90 -2.19
C HIS A 132 -4.25 1.33 -2.91
N HIS A 133 -4.42 2.64 -3.18
CA HIS A 133 -5.59 3.13 -3.91
C HIS A 133 -5.74 2.45 -5.27
N SER A 134 -4.63 2.31 -6.03
CA SER A 134 -4.63 1.70 -7.37
C SER A 134 -5.04 0.22 -7.41
N VAL A 135 -5.09 -0.46 -6.25
CA VAL A 135 -5.44 -1.89 -6.13
C VAL A 135 -6.66 -2.16 -5.24
N GLN A 136 -7.29 -1.13 -4.68
CA GLN A 136 -8.29 -1.28 -3.61
C GLN A 136 -9.63 -1.87 -4.09
N GLY A 137 -10.03 -1.63 -5.34
CA GLY A 137 -11.34 -2.00 -5.86
C GLY A 137 -11.34 -2.52 -7.29
N ASN A 138 -12.52 -2.98 -7.75
CA ASN A 138 -12.72 -3.53 -9.09
C ASN A 138 -12.81 -2.45 -10.19
N THR A 139 -12.82 -1.18 -9.80
CA THR A 139 -12.84 0.00 -10.68
C THR A 139 -11.48 0.67 -10.79
N GLU A 140 -10.53 0.24 -9.95
CA GLU A 140 -9.20 0.82 -9.88
C GLU A 140 -8.26 0.26 -10.95
N ALA A 141 -7.15 0.95 -11.19
CA ALA A 141 -6.25 0.72 -12.32
C ALA A 141 -5.77 -0.72 -12.47
N ALA A 142 -5.44 -1.41 -11.37
CA ALA A 142 -4.90 -2.78 -11.43
C ALA A 142 -5.89 -3.83 -11.95
N GLU A 143 -7.19 -3.59 -11.83
CA GLU A 143 -8.21 -4.47 -12.40
C GLU A 143 -8.83 -3.89 -13.66
N ASN A 144 -9.09 -2.59 -13.68
CA ASN A 144 -9.82 -1.95 -14.77
C ASN A 144 -9.02 -1.96 -16.08
N ILE A 145 -7.70 -1.98 -16.02
CA ILE A 145 -6.81 -2.07 -17.20
C ILE A 145 -7.18 -3.25 -18.13
N TRP A 146 -7.64 -4.37 -17.57
CA TRP A 146 -8.05 -5.52 -18.39
C TRP A 146 -9.30 -5.26 -19.19
N LYS A 147 -10.25 -4.50 -18.62
CA LYS A 147 -11.45 -4.05 -19.34
C LYS A 147 -11.07 -3.06 -20.42
N THR A 148 -10.22 -2.09 -20.10
CA THR A 148 -9.72 -1.08 -21.05
C THR A 148 -8.95 -1.72 -22.21
N LEU A 149 -8.09 -2.70 -21.94
CA LEU A 149 -7.39 -3.47 -22.97
C LEU A 149 -8.36 -4.28 -23.83
N THR A 150 -9.39 -4.90 -23.23
CA THR A 150 -10.41 -5.62 -23.98
C THR A 150 -11.15 -4.67 -24.93
N VAL A 151 -11.61 -3.51 -24.42
CA VAL A 151 -12.28 -2.48 -25.23
C VAL A 151 -11.37 -1.95 -26.33
N LEU A 152 -10.08 -1.73 -26.04
CA LEU A 152 -9.12 -1.31 -27.07
C LEU A 152 -8.97 -2.35 -28.18
N LEU A 153 -8.84 -3.64 -27.82
CA LEU A 153 -8.75 -4.73 -28.80
C LEU A 153 -10.03 -4.87 -29.63
N GLN A 154 -11.20 -4.71 -29.00
CA GLN A 154 -12.50 -4.70 -29.68
C GLN A 154 -12.58 -3.58 -30.73
N ASN A 155 -12.25 -2.36 -30.30
CA ASN A 155 -12.31 -1.19 -31.19
C ASN A 155 -11.28 -1.26 -32.33
N VAL A 156 -10.06 -1.73 -32.08
CA VAL A 156 -9.05 -1.94 -33.13
C VAL A 156 -9.50 -3.03 -34.11
N GLY A 157 -10.02 -4.15 -33.62
CA GLY A 157 -10.55 -5.22 -34.47
C GLY A 157 -11.72 -4.74 -35.33
N GLY A 158 -12.70 -4.07 -34.71
CA GLY A 158 -13.82 -3.46 -35.42
C GLY A 158 -13.37 -2.42 -36.46
N PHE A 159 -12.48 -1.54 -36.08
CA PHE A 159 -11.88 -0.55 -37.00
C PHE A 159 -11.29 -1.21 -38.26
N LEU A 160 -10.48 -2.27 -38.11
CA LEU A 160 -9.85 -2.95 -39.24
C LEU A 160 -10.88 -3.61 -40.17
N VAL A 161 -11.89 -4.27 -39.61
CA VAL A 161 -12.97 -4.93 -40.38
C VAL A 161 -13.80 -3.90 -41.14
N TYR A 162 -14.26 -2.84 -40.46
CA TYR A 162 -15.09 -1.81 -41.10
C TYR A 162 -14.29 -0.94 -42.07
N LEU A 163 -13.00 -0.72 -41.82
CA LEU A 163 -12.10 -0.07 -42.79
C LEU A 163 -12.05 -0.87 -44.09
N ALA A 164 -11.93 -2.21 -44.03
CA ALA A 164 -11.93 -3.08 -45.19
C ALA A 164 -13.26 -3.03 -45.97
N ILE A 165 -14.41 -2.93 -45.28
CA ILE A 165 -15.71 -2.78 -45.89
C ILE A 165 -15.85 -1.43 -46.61
N LEU A 166 -15.54 -0.33 -45.92
CA LEU A 166 -15.69 1.05 -46.42
C LEU A 166 -14.66 1.40 -47.52
N SER A 167 -13.49 0.77 -47.51
CA SER A 167 -12.45 1.00 -48.55
C SER A 167 -12.93 0.62 -49.97
N ARG A 168 -13.96 -0.24 -50.09
CA ARG A 168 -14.55 -0.59 -51.37
C ARG A 168 -15.44 0.48 -51.97
N LEU A 169 -15.90 1.46 -51.13
CA LEU A 169 -16.83 2.49 -51.57
C LEU A 169 -16.08 3.72 -52.16
N ASN A 170 -15.36 4.46 -51.32
CA ASN A 170 -14.58 5.63 -51.76
C ASN A 170 -13.57 6.02 -50.67
N TRP A 171 -12.29 6.18 -51.06
CA TRP A 171 -11.23 6.59 -50.14
C TRP A 171 -11.40 8.02 -49.57
N MET A 172 -12.09 8.90 -50.34
CA MET A 172 -12.33 10.31 -49.95
C MET A 172 -13.19 10.40 -48.66
N LEU A 173 -14.15 9.51 -48.53
CA LEU A 173 -15.01 9.41 -47.35
C LEU A 173 -14.20 9.01 -46.10
N LEU A 174 -13.25 8.07 -46.25
CA LEU A 174 -12.33 7.70 -45.20
C LEU A 174 -11.46 8.86 -44.71
N VAL A 175 -11.01 9.73 -45.64
CA VAL A 175 -10.22 10.92 -45.29
C VAL A 175 -11.04 11.92 -44.47
N VAL A 176 -12.31 12.15 -44.81
CA VAL A 176 -13.21 13.04 -44.04
C VAL A 176 -13.44 12.48 -42.63
N ILE A 177 -13.69 11.19 -42.54
CA ILE A 177 -13.86 10.52 -41.23
C ILE A 177 -12.58 10.63 -40.42
N ALA A 178 -11.43 10.32 -41.00
CA ALA A 178 -10.15 10.39 -40.32
C ALA A 178 -9.83 11.83 -39.84
N ALA A 179 -10.03 12.83 -40.68
CA ALA A 179 -9.79 14.21 -40.32
C ALA A 179 -10.66 14.69 -39.14
N THR A 180 -11.96 14.39 -39.18
CA THR A 180 -12.88 14.76 -38.10
C THR A 180 -12.57 14.01 -36.79
N CYS A 181 -12.16 12.74 -36.87
CA CYS A 181 -11.73 11.98 -35.69
C CYS A 181 -10.43 12.55 -35.08
N VAL A 182 -9.46 12.98 -35.91
CA VAL A 182 -8.25 13.64 -35.39
C VAL A 182 -8.57 14.94 -34.66
N VAL A 183 -9.48 15.76 -35.19
CA VAL A 183 -9.92 16.98 -34.49
C VAL A 183 -10.60 16.66 -33.15
N GLY A 184 -11.52 15.70 -33.13
CA GLY A 184 -12.18 15.24 -31.89
C GLY A 184 -11.15 14.75 -30.85
N PHE A 185 -10.18 13.95 -31.30
CA PHE A 185 -9.08 13.50 -30.45
C PHE A 185 -8.26 14.65 -29.85
N LEU A 186 -7.90 15.65 -30.64
CA LEU A 186 -7.13 16.80 -30.14
C LEU A 186 -7.90 17.56 -29.05
N VAL A 187 -9.22 17.70 -29.22
CA VAL A 187 -10.09 18.35 -28.22
C VAL A 187 -10.19 17.51 -26.95
N SER A 188 -10.44 16.21 -27.07
CA SER A 188 -10.48 15.28 -25.94
C SER A 188 -9.14 15.27 -25.19
N ARG A 189 -8.04 15.18 -25.90
CA ARG A 189 -6.69 15.23 -25.33
C ARG A 189 -6.40 16.54 -24.60
N TYR A 190 -6.90 17.68 -25.11
CA TYR A 190 -6.79 18.96 -24.40
C TYR A 190 -7.52 18.93 -23.06
N SER A 191 -8.77 18.42 -23.04
CA SER A 191 -9.58 18.23 -21.83
C SER A 191 -8.85 17.39 -20.80
N SER A 192 -8.38 16.21 -21.19
CA SER A 192 -7.68 15.27 -20.32
C SER A 192 -6.37 15.81 -19.79
N ASN A 193 -5.57 16.47 -20.63
CA ASN A 193 -4.35 17.12 -20.18
C ASN A 193 -4.60 18.25 -19.19
N TRP A 194 -5.71 19.00 -19.34
CA TRP A 194 -6.07 20.03 -18.40
C TRP A 194 -6.43 19.44 -17.04
N ILE A 195 -7.29 18.41 -17.01
CA ILE A 195 -7.67 17.68 -15.80
C ILE A 195 -6.43 17.12 -15.09
N PHE A 196 -5.55 16.47 -15.86
CA PHE A 196 -4.32 15.90 -15.32
C PHE A 196 -3.42 16.94 -14.65
N ARG A 197 -3.23 18.11 -15.28
CA ARG A 197 -2.41 19.20 -14.73
C ARG A 197 -2.94 19.77 -13.41
N HIS A 198 -4.23 19.61 -13.13
CA HIS A 198 -4.88 20.13 -11.93
C HIS A 198 -5.23 19.04 -10.91
N ARG A 199 -4.77 17.80 -11.12
CA ARG A 199 -5.07 16.63 -10.29
C ARG A 199 -4.53 16.74 -8.84
N ASP A 200 -3.56 17.63 -8.58
CA ASP A 200 -3.01 17.86 -7.22
C ASP A 200 -4.11 18.16 -6.18
N ALA A 201 -5.19 18.83 -6.61
CA ALA A 201 -6.33 19.13 -5.73
C ALA A 201 -7.09 17.86 -5.32
N GLU A 202 -7.25 16.91 -6.24
CA GLU A 202 -7.91 15.62 -6.01
C GLU A 202 -7.06 14.74 -5.09
N GLU A 203 -5.75 14.64 -5.35
CA GLU A 203 -4.82 13.88 -4.51
C GLU A 203 -4.79 14.42 -3.07
N THR A 204 -4.76 15.72 -2.91
CA THR A 204 -4.79 16.38 -1.60
C THR A 204 -6.12 16.12 -0.88
N PHE A 205 -7.24 16.11 -1.59
CA PHE A 205 -8.55 15.78 -1.05
C PHE A 205 -8.59 14.36 -0.50
N TYR A 206 -8.20 13.37 -1.30
CA TYR A 206 -8.23 11.96 -0.88
C TYR A 206 -7.29 11.69 0.30
N ALA A 207 -6.08 12.27 0.31
CA ALA A 207 -5.14 12.13 1.40
C ALA A 207 -5.70 12.71 2.72
N LYS A 208 -6.26 13.92 2.69
CA LYS A 208 -6.86 14.57 3.86
C LYS A 208 -8.11 13.83 4.34
N LYS A 209 -9.00 13.44 3.43
CA LYS A 209 -10.22 12.69 3.75
C LYS A 209 -9.88 11.34 4.40
N SER A 210 -8.93 10.59 3.82
CA SER A 210 -8.48 9.31 4.36
C SER A 210 -7.87 9.46 5.76
N TYR A 211 -7.04 10.49 5.97
CA TYR A 211 -6.44 10.77 7.28
C TYR A 211 -7.51 11.06 8.34
N ILE A 212 -8.45 11.98 8.05
CA ILE A 212 -9.50 12.36 9.01
C ILE A 212 -10.38 11.15 9.32
N ARG A 213 -10.78 10.37 8.29
CA ARG A 213 -11.59 9.17 8.48
C ARG A 213 -10.87 8.15 9.36
N LYS A 214 -9.63 7.79 9.02
CA LYS A 214 -8.83 6.83 9.81
C LYS A 214 -8.71 7.26 11.28
N LYS A 215 -8.53 8.57 11.54
CA LYS A 215 -8.44 9.09 12.90
C LYS A 215 -9.80 9.14 13.60
N ALA A 216 -10.85 9.57 12.93
CA ALA A 216 -12.20 9.62 13.51
C ALA A 216 -12.78 8.24 13.85
N GLU A 217 -12.41 7.22 13.06
CA GLU A 217 -12.80 5.82 13.27
C GLU A 217 -11.91 5.09 14.30
N SER A 218 -10.78 5.69 14.72
CA SER A 218 -9.87 5.04 15.66
C SER A 218 -10.42 5.03 17.09
N VAL A 219 -10.22 3.91 17.80
CA VAL A 219 -10.59 3.74 19.20
C VAL A 219 -9.87 4.76 20.10
N GLU A 220 -8.64 5.13 19.73
CA GLU A 220 -7.83 6.11 20.46
C GLU A 220 -8.50 7.47 20.55
N LEU A 221 -9.02 7.99 19.41
CA LEU A 221 -9.68 9.29 19.35
C LEU A 221 -11.15 9.25 19.81
N ALA A 222 -11.75 8.06 19.91
CA ALA A 222 -13.17 7.92 20.23
C ALA A 222 -13.58 8.55 21.55
N LYS A 223 -12.72 8.49 22.59
CA LYS A 223 -12.92 9.15 23.89
C LYS A 223 -12.86 10.68 23.76
N ASP A 224 -11.88 11.19 23.03
CA ASP A 224 -11.64 12.63 22.89
C ASP A 224 -12.77 13.30 22.08
N ILE A 225 -13.26 12.62 21.03
CA ILE A 225 -14.42 13.07 20.26
C ILE A 225 -15.63 13.29 21.18
N ARG A 226 -15.86 12.42 22.16
CA ARG A 226 -17.01 12.50 23.07
C ARG A 226 -16.82 13.52 24.17
N ILE A 227 -15.64 13.53 24.81
CA ILE A 227 -15.35 14.42 25.96
C ILE A 227 -15.21 15.86 25.50
N PHE A 228 -14.52 16.09 24.38
CA PHE A 228 -14.28 17.45 23.88
C PHE A 228 -15.32 17.91 22.84
N GLY A 229 -16.31 17.07 22.50
CA GLY A 229 -17.37 17.43 21.55
C GLY A 229 -16.86 17.70 20.12
N LEU A 230 -15.82 16.96 19.68
CA LEU A 230 -15.12 17.22 18.41
C LEU A 230 -15.97 16.89 17.16
N GLN A 231 -17.16 16.33 17.31
CA GLN A 231 -17.95 15.83 16.19
C GLN A 231 -18.28 16.94 15.17
N ASN A 232 -18.76 18.11 15.65
CA ASN A 232 -19.12 19.22 14.77
C ASN A 232 -17.89 19.78 14.05
N TRP A 233 -16.79 19.94 14.76
CA TRP A 233 -15.52 20.40 14.18
C TRP A 233 -14.98 19.44 13.09
N LEU A 234 -15.04 18.11 13.32
CA LEU A 234 -14.64 17.11 12.33
C LEU A 234 -15.53 17.15 11.08
N ASN A 235 -16.86 17.34 11.26
CA ASN A 235 -17.80 17.49 10.15
C ASN A 235 -17.51 18.76 9.35
N GLU A 236 -17.33 19.91 10.02
CA GLU A 236 -16.96 21.17 9.35
C GLU A 236 -15.63 21.05 8.57
N LEU A 237 -14.66 20.32 9.13
CA LEU A 237 -13.39 20.07 8.47
C LEU A 237 -13.57 19.21 7.20
N LEU A 238 -14.39 18.17 7.26
CA LEU A 238 -14.73 17.33 6.12
C LEU A 238 -15.50 18.12 5.06
N ASP A 239 -16.50 18.92 5.45
CA ASP A 239 -17.29 19.75 4.54
C ASP A 239 -16.42 20.79 3.82
N ARG A 240 -15.50 21.41 4.54
CA ARG A 240 -14.55 22.37 3.95
C ARG A 240 -13.66 21.72 2.89
N ILE A 241 -13.14 20.52 3.19
CA ILE A 241 -12.33 19.75 2.25
C ILE A 241 -13.19 19.31 1.05
N HIS A 242 -14.42 18.89 1.30
CA HIS A 242 -15.36 18.44 0.27
C HIS A 242 -15.76 19.57 -0.69
N ASN A 243 -16.04 20.77 -0.19
CA ASN A 243 -16.40 21.92 -1.01
C ASN A 243 -15.28 22.32 -1.99
N VAL A 244 -14.02 22.32 -1.52
CA VAL A 244 -12.85 22.56 -2.41
C VAL A 244 -12.77 21.52 -3.51
N TYR A 245 -13.05 20.25 -3.20
CA TYR A 245 -13.05 19.18 -4.17
C TYR A 245 -14.22 19.29 -5.15
N LEU A 246 -15.43 19.64 -4.69
CA LEU A 246 -16.60 19.87 -5.55
C LEU A 246 -16.34 20.96 -6.58
N ASP A 247 -15.75 22.09 -6.17
CA ASP A 247 -15.40 23.17 -7.11
C ASP A 247 -14.44 22.71 -8.19
N PHE A 248 -13.45 21.90 -7.82
CA PHE A 248 -12.54 21.28 -8.78
C PHE A 248 -13.28 20.34 -9.74
N ARG A 249 -14.14 19.44 -9.22
CA ARG A 249 -14.92 18.49 -10.03
C ARG A 249 -15.87 19.22 -10.99
N LEU A 250 -16.53 20.26 -10.54
CA LEU A 250 -17.41 21.06 -11.40
C LEU A 250 -16.66 21.71 -12.57
N ARG A 251 -15.42 22.16 -12.35
CA ARG A 251 -14.56 22.68 -13.44
C ARG A 251 -14.17 21.57 -14.41
N CYS A 252 -13.80 20.40 -13.91
CA CYS A 252 -13.49 19.24 -14.75
C CYS A 252 -14.68 18.84 -15.61
N GLU A 253 -15.91 18.74 -15.02
CA GLU A 253 -17.12 18.36 -15.75
C GLU A 253 -17.51 19.41 -16.82
N LYS A 254 -17.33 20.71 -16.56
CA LYS A 254 -17.55 21.76 -17.57
C LYS A 254 -16.61 21.62 -18.77
N ILE A 255 -15.36 21.26 -18.55
CA ILE A 255 -14.40 21.07 -19.65
C ILE A 255 -14.72 19.81 -20.43
N LYS A 256 -15.10 18.70 -19.73
CA LYS A 256 -15.57 17.48 -20.40
C LYS A 256 -16.81 17.75 -21.23
N LEU A 257 -17.79 18.46 -20.70
CA LEU A 257 -19.00 18.81 -21.44
C LEU A 257 -18.70 19.58 -22.72
N LEU A 258 -17.76 20.54 -22.70
CA LEU A 258 -17.33 21.24 -23.90
C LEU A 258 -16.71 20.29 -24.93
N ALA A 259 -15.89 19.35 -24.50
CA ALA A 259 -15.31 18.33 -25.39
C ALA A 259 -16.40 17.41 -25.98
N ASP A 260 -17.35 16.95 -25.16
CA ASP A 260 -18.46 16.09 -25.59
C ASP A 260 -19.41 16.79 -26.57
N VAL A 261 -19.74 18.06 -26.34
CA VAL A 261 -20.54 18.89 -27.28
C VAL A 261 -19.80 19.08 -28.61
N THR A 262 -18.50 19.36 -28.57
CA THR A 262 -17.68 19.49 -29.78
C THR A 262 -17.67 18.19 -30.58
N GLU A 263 -17.50 17.05 -29.91
CA GLU A 263 -17.54 15.73 -30.56
C GLU A 263 -18.92 15.41 -31.15
N ALA A 264 -20.01 15.75 -30.46
CA ALA A 264 -21.35 15.58 -31.00
C ALA A 264 -21.55 16.38 -32.31
N LEU A 265 -21.08 17.63 -32.35
CA LEU A 265 -21.13 18.47 -33.55
C LEU A 265 -20.27 17.89 -34.69
N LEU A 266 -19.06 17.43 -34.40
CA LEU A 266 -18.19 16.77 -35.38
C LEU A 266 -18.82 15.47 -35.92
N THR A 267 -19.45 14.69 -35.06
CA THR A 267 -20.17 13.46 -35.43
C THR A 267 -21.35 13.76 -36.34
N MET A 268 -22.14 14.79 -36.00
CA MET A 268 -23.25 15.23 -36.84
C MET A 268 -22.78 15.70 -38.22
N ALA A 269 -21.73 16.53 -38.29
CA ALA A 269 -21.16 16.99 -39.57
C ALA A 269 -20.60 15.81 -40.39
N ARG A 270 -19.84 14.91 -39.79
CA ARG A 270 -19.27 13.75 -40.43
C ARG A 270 -20.33 12.81 -41.02
N ASN A 271 -21.32 12.43 -40.20
CA ASN A 271 -22.41 11.57 -40.64
C ASN A 271 -23.27 12.25 -41.71
N GLY A 272 -23.53 13.56 -41.56
CA GLY A 272 -24.28 14.36 -42.56
C GLY A 272 -23.57 14.35 -43.93
N ILE A 273 -22.27 14.57 -43.96
CA ILE A 273 -21.47 14.52 -45.22
C ILE A 273 -21.52 13.10 -45.81
N ALA A 274 -21.29 12.08 -44.98
CA ALA A 274 -21.28 10.70 -45.44
C ALA A 274 -22.64 10.26 -45.99
N TYR A 275 -23.74 10.59 -45.30
CA TYR A 275 -25.08 10.24 -45.74
C TYR A 275 -25.52 11.00 -46.99
N ALA A 276 -25.20 12.30 -47.10
CA ALA A 276 -25.44 13.07 -48.33
C ALA A 276 -24.73 12.46 -49.54
N TYR A 277 -23.48 12.02 -49.34
CA TYR A 277 -22.71 11.32 -50.37
C TYR A 277 -23.32 9.97 -50.76
N LEU A 278 -23.70 9.13 -49.79
CA LEU A 278 -24.37 7.84 -50.03
C LEU A 278 -25.70 8.01 -50.76
N LEU A 279 -26.50 9.01 -50.35
CA LEU A 279 -27.78 9.32 -51.02
C LEU A 279 -27.56 9.77 -52.48
N HIS A 280 -26.53 10.60 -52.76
CA HIS A 280 -26.18 11.01 -54.11
C HIS A 280 -25.80 9.77 -54.98
N LEU A 281 -25.05 8.80 -54.46
CA LEU A 281 -24.73 7.56 -55.17
C LEU A 281 -25.98 6.71 -55.42
N ALA A 282 -26.85 6.56 -54.43
CA ALA A 282 -28.12 5.79 -54.58
C ALA A 282 -29.04 6.38 -55.63
N LEU A 283 -29.19 7.72 -55.68
CA LEU A 283 -30.01 8.43 -56.69
C LEU A 283 -29.45 8.35 -58.11
N ARG A 284 -28.19 7.98 -58.31
CA ARG A 284 -27.58 7.74 -59.61
C ARG A 284 -27.54 6.28 -60.05
N ASP A 285 -28.33 5.44 -59.41
CA ASP A 285 -28.42 3.98 -59.63
C ASP A 285 -27.06 3.25 -59.53
N SER A 286 -26.10 3.85 -58.80
CA SER A 286 -24.78 3.28 -58.57
C SER A 286 -24.70 2.37 -57.38
N LEU A 287 -25.77 2.27 -56.54
CA LEU A 287 -25.87 1.49 -55.30
C LEU A 287 -27.27 0.86 -55.23
N SER A 288 -27.33 -0.44 -54.94
CA SER A 288 -28.56 -1.12 -54.59
C SER A 288 -29.05 -0.71 -53.20
N VAL A 289 -30.37 -0.89 -52.89
CA VAL A 289 -30.91 -0.53 -51.56
C VAL A 289 -30.24 -1.35 -50.44
N PRO A 290 -29.98 -2.64 -50.57
CA PRO A 290 -29.21 -3.39 -49.58
C PRO A 290 -27.82 -2.81 -49.34
N GLU A 291 -27.08 -2.45 -50.40
CA GLU A 291 -25.75 -1.86 -50.30
C GLU A 291 -25.80 -0.48 -49.62
N PHE A 292 -26.81 0.32 -49.94
CA PHE A 292 -27.02 1.61 -49.28
C PHE A 292 -27.18 1.44 -47.76
N ILE A 293 -28.00 0.51 -47.30
CA ILE A 293 -28.22 0.23 -45.87
C ILE A 293 -26.93 -0.29 -45.22
N LEU A 294 -26.19 -1.16 -45.91
CA LEU A 294 -24.89 -1.69 -45.45
C LEU A 294 -23.92 -0.53 -45.17
N TYR A 295 -23.69 0.33 -46.15
CA TYR A 295 -22.71 1.41 -46.03
C TYR A 295 -23.18 2.52 -45.08
N PHE A 296 -24.49 2.79 -45.04
CA PHE A 296 -25.09 3.75 -44.12
C PHE A 296 -24.83 3.35 -42.66
N THR A 297 -25.09 2.09 -42.34
CA THR A 297 -24.83 1.54 -40.99
C THR A 297 -23.33 1.44 -40.71
N ALA A 298 -22.52 1.03 -41.71
CA ALA A 298 -21.09 0.89 -41.56
C ALA A 298 -20.39 2.22 -41.26
N VAL A 299 -20.79 3.35 -41.86
CA VAL A 299 -20.24 4.68 -41.58
C VAL A 299 -20.44 5.07 -40.12
N SER A 300 -21.66 4.92 -39.60
CA SER A 300 -21.96 5.24 -38.21
C SER A 300 -21.16 4.39 -37.25
N THR A 301 -21.13 3.09 -37.46
CA THR A 301 -20.41 2.12 -36.61
C THR A 301 -18.89 2.31 -36.70
N PHE A 302 -18.34 2.60 -37.88
CA PHE A 302 -16.91 2.90 -38.04
C PHE A 302 -16.45 4.07 -37.18
N THR A 303 -17.27 5.11 -37.14
CA THR A 303 -17.03 6.26 -36.24
C THR A 303 -16.94 5.84 -34.78
N THR A 304 -17.87 4.99 -34.34
CA THR A 304 -17.88 4.48 -32.96
C THR A 304 -16.59 3.72 -32.63
N TRP A 305 -16.09 2.87 -33.58
CA TRP A 305 -14.82 2.16 -33.39
C TRP A 305 -13.62 3.10 -33.24
N VAL A 306 -13.54 4.14 -34.11
CA VAL A 306 -12.43 5.11 -34.03
C VAL A 306 -12.45 5.87 -32.69
N MET A 307 -13.63 6.36 -32.30
CA MET A 307 -13.77 7.07 -31.02
C MET A 307 -13.46 6.15 -29.84
N GLY A 308 -13.92 4.90 -29.92
CA GLY A 308 -13.62 3.90 -28.89
C GLY A 308 -12.13 3.60 -28.74
N ILE A 309 -11.35 3.60 -29.84
CA ILE A 309 -9.87 3.47 -29.77
C ILE A 309 -9.28 4.66 -28.98
N LEU A 310 -9.72 5.88 -29.30
CA LEU A 310 -9.17 7.09 -28.70
C LEU A 310 -9.49 7.16 -27.19
N GLN A 311 -10.75 6.89 -26.82
CA GLN A 311 -11.19 6.84 -25.43
C GLN A 311 -10.47 5.74 -24.64
N ALA A 312 -10.33 4.54 -25.23
CA ALA A 312 -9.64 3.44 -24.57
C ALA A 312 -8.14 3.75 -24.39
N ALA A 313 -7.50 4.39 -25.38
CA ALA A 313 -6.10 4.81 -25.27
C ALA A 313 -5.89 5.87 -24.19
N GLU A 314 -6.81 6.84 -24.08
CA GLU A 314 -6.81 7.85 -23.03
C GLU A 314 -6.98 7.21 -21.64
N LYS A 315 -7.98 6.35 -21.48
CA LYS A 315 -8.21 5.62 -20.24
C LYS A 315 -7.04 4.74 -19.84
N LEU A 316 -6.43 4.06 -20.82
CA LEU A 316 -5.23 3.27 -20.61
C LEU A 316 -4.04 4.14 -20.15
N HIS A 317 -3.95 5.37 -20.64
CA HIS A 317 -2.94 6.31 -20.18
C HIS A 317 -3.16 6.71 -18.70
N GLU A 318 -4.39 7.03 -18.29
CA GLU A 318 -4.74 7.34 -16.89
C GLU A 318 -4.39 6.16 -15.97
N GLU A 319 -4.83 4.95 -16.32
CA GLU A 319 -4.56 3.73 -15.55
C GLU A 319 -3.06 3.42 -15.47
N SER A 320 -2.33 3.71 -16.54
CA SER A 320 -0.88 3.57 -16.58
C SER A 320 -0.16 4.50 -15.59
N LEU A 321 -0.67 5.71 -15.38
CA LEU A 321 -0.09 6.63 -14.38
C LEU A 321 -0.22 6.06 -12.97
N ASP A 322 -1.38 5.51 -12.64
CA ASP A 322 -1.62 4.88 -11.34
C ASP A 322 -0.74 3.63 -11.15
N LEU A 323 -0.58 2.81 -12.18
CA LEU A 323 0.32 1.66 -12.17
C LEU A 323 1.81 2.05 -12.09
N SER A 324 2.20 3.21 -12.64
CA SER A 324 3.56 3.74 -12.43
C SER A 324 3.83 3.98 -10.95
N GLN A 325 2.86 4.51 -10.21
CA GLN A 325 2.99 4.75 -8.77
C GLN A 325 3.12 3.43 -7.98
N VAL A 326 2.36 2.39 -8.38
CA VAL A 326 2.51 1.03 -7.80
C VAL A 326 3.93 0.51 -8.01
N ARG A 327 4.47 0.62 -9.23
CA ARG A 327 5.83 0.15 -9.56
C ARG A 327 6.89 0.97 -8.85
N GLU A 328 6.76 2.28 -8.81
CA GLU A 328 7.67 3.18 -8.09
C GLU A 328 7.69 2.85 -6.59
N PHE A 329 6.54 2.52 -6.00
CA PHE A 329 6.46 2.05 -4.63
C PHE A 329 7.17 0.70 -4.43
N LEU A 330 6.93 -0.28 -5.30
CA LEU A 330 7.57 -1.59 -5.22
C LEU A 330 9.10 -1.52 -5.40
N GLU A 331 9.55 -0.57 -6.21
CA GLU A 331 10.98 -0.31 -6.50
C GLU A 331 11.58 0.77 -5.59
N TYR A 332 10.86 1.19 -4.54
CA TYR A 332 11.41 2.18 -3.61
C TYR A 332 12.71 1.69 -3.01
N PRO A 333 13.78 2.49 -3.01
CA PRO A 333 15.11 2.03 -2.61
C PRO A 333 15.14 1.57 -1.16
N GLU A 334 15.93 0.52 -0.92
CA GLU A 334 16.22 0.01 0.42
C GLU A 334 17.60 0.51 0.84
N PRO A 335 17.70 1.36 1.87
CA PRO A 335 18.99 1.78 2.40
C PRO A 335 19.74 0.62 3.05
N PHE A 336 19.04 -0.39 3.59
CA PHE A 336 19.64 -1.53 4.26
C PHE A 336 19.83 -2.73 3.35
N ARG A 337 20.85 -3.51 3.64
CA ARG A 337 21.14 -4.77 2.97
C ARG A 337 20.31 -5.90 3.61
N PHE A 338 19.39 -6.50 2.83
CA PHE A 338 18.57 -7.64 3.26
C PHE A 338 18.95 -8.96 2.57
N GLU A 339 19.90 -8.91 1.62
CA GLU A 339 20.40 -10.09 0.89
C GLU A 339 21.92 -10.04 0.84
N GLY A 340 22.57 -11.20 1.02
CA GLY A 340 24.04 -11.28 1.12
C GLY A 340 24.56 -10.57 2.36
N GLY A 341 25.83 -10.18 2.33
CA GLY A 341 26.52 -9.52 3.43
C GLY A 341 27.51 -10.45 4.14
N THR A 342 28.25 -9.89 5.10
CA THR A 342 29.18 -10.64 5.96
C THR A 342 28.38 -11.53 6.91
N ALA A 343 28.80 -12.78 7.11
CA ALA A 343 28.16 -13.66 8.07
C ALA A 343 28.38 -13.14 9.50
N ILE A 344 27.34 -13.20 10.32
CA ILE A 344 27.44 -12.83 11.72
C ILE A 344 28.34 -13.84 12.44
N PRO A 345 29.39 -13.38 13.15
CA PRO A 345 30.27 -14.28 13.91
C PRO A 345 29.44 -14.99 14.99
N LYS A 346 29.65 -16.32 15.12
CA LYS A 346 29.04 -17.08 16.20
C LYS A 346 29.75 -16.77 17.50
N ALA A 347 29.01 -16.25 18.48
CA ALA A 347 29.52 -15.95 19.82
C ALA A 347 28.41 -16.15 20.84
N ASP A 348 28.78 -16.46 22.08
CA ASP A 348 27.82 -16.59 23.20
C ASP A 348 27.32 -15.19 23.66
N ALA A 349 28.17 -14.18 23.55
CA ALA A 349 27.86 -12.78 23.82
C ALA A 349 28.59 -11.87 22.82
N TYR A 350 28.00 -10.71 22.55
CA TYR A 350 28.46 -9.78 21.52
C TYR A 350 28.87 -8.44 22.11
N GLU A 351 29.99 -7.87 21.57
CA GLU A 351 30.32 -6.48 21.76
C GLU A 351 29.54 -5.60 20.80
N LEU A 352 28.94 -4.52 21.31
CA LEU A 352 28.38 -3.45 20.51
C LEU A 352 29.22 -2.18 20.73
N LYS A 353 29.63 -1.53 19.64
CA LYS A 353 30.44 -0.31 19.74
C LYS A 353 29.89 0.78 18.81
N LEU A 354 29.80 1.98 19.33
CA LEU A 354 29.59 3.21 18.58
C LEU A 354 30.91 3.94 18.48
N GLU A 355 31.31 4.36 17.28
CA GLU A 355 32.53 5.14 17.02
C GLU A 355 32.17 6.45 16.33
N HIS A 356 32.34 7.58 17.01
CA HIS A 356 32.09 8.93 16.52
C HIS A 356 30.70 9.07 15.91
N VAL A 357 29.68 8.56 16.59
CA VAL A 357 28.31 8.48 16.04
C VAL A 357 27.56 9.79 16.24
N SER A 358 27.16 10.40 15.12
CA SER A 358 26.14 11.45 15.07
C SER A 358 24.91 10.94 14.33
N PHE A 359 23.74 11.41 14.75
CA PHE A 359 22.49 11.00 14.13
C PHE A 359 21.46 12.13 14.09
N ARG A 360 20.85 12.28 12.89
CA ARG A 360 19.74 13.19 12.62
C ARG A 360 18.57 12.44 12.03
N TYR A 361 17.38 12.68 12.57
CA TYR A 361 16.16 12.14 11.97
C TYR A 361 15.87 12.76 10.61
N PRO A 362 15.27 12.02 9.65
CA PRO A 362 14.88 12.56 8.35
C PRO A 362 13.97 13.78 8.51
N GLY A 363 14.37 14.92 7.93
CA GLY A 363 13.64 16.19 7.99
C GLY A 363 13.86 17.03 9.24
N ALA A 364 14.68 16.59 10.20
CA ALA A 364 15.12 17.44 11.32
C ALA A 364 16.27 18.37 10.90
N GLU A 365 16.36 19.54 11.55
CA GLU A 365 17.43 20.51 11.29
C GLU A 365 18.67 20.23 12.14
N GLU A 366 18.49 19.66 13.33
CA GLU A 366 19.54 19.40 14.32
C GLU A 366 19.77 17.91 14.54
N ASP A 367 20.96 17.55 14.95
CA ASP A 367 21.30 16.20 15.37
C ASP A 367 20.64 15.86 16.71
N THR A 368 20.27 14.61 16.87
CA THR A 368 19.73 14.07 18.14
C THR A 368 20.84 13.40 18.97
N ILE A 369 21.87 12.90 18.31
CA ILE A 369 23.07 12.32 18.90
C ILE A 369 24.26 13.02 18.26
N HIS A 370 25.24 13.40 19.07
CA HIS A 370 26.40 14.20 18.67
C HIS A 370 27.70 13.51 19.03
N ASP A 371 28.52 13.12 18.05
CA ASP A 371 29.87 12.56 18.18
C ASP A 371 30.03 11.61 19.39
N LEU A 372 29.16 10.60 19.47
CA LEU A 372 29.03 9.74 20.63
C LEU A 372 29.87 8.46 20.46
N ASP A 373 30.75 8.21 21.43
CA ASP A 373 31.49 6.97 21.59
C ASP A 373 30.92 6.13 22.73
N LEU A 374 30.67 4.85 22.47
CA LEU A 374 30.19 3.90 23.48
C LEU A 374 30.63 2.49 23.12
N THR A 375 31.16 1.76 24.09
CA THR A 375 31.40 0.32 23.96
C THR A 375 30.59 -0.43 25.01
N VAL A 376 29.72 -1.35 24.56
CA VAL A 376 29.00 -2.31 25.40
C VAL A 376 29.73 -3.63 25.31
N ARG A 377 30.28 -4.10 26.44
CA ARG A 377 31.11 -5.30 26.50
C ARG A 377 30.27 -6.58 26.36
N PRO A 378 30.84 -7.69 25.86
CA PRO A 378 30.15 -8.97 25.85
C PRO A 378 29.63 -9.37 27.23
N GLY A 379 28.33 -9.68 27.34
CA GLY A 379 27.69 -10.07 28.60
C GLY A 379 27.43 -8.94 29.59
N GLU A 380 27.74 -7.70 29.25
CA GLU A 380 27.52 -6.53 30.10
C GLU A 380 26.04 -6.15 30.17
N LYS A 381 25.60 -5.75 31.37
CA LYS A 381 24.28 -5.13 31.61
C LYS A 381 24.46 -3.61 31.72
N LEU A 382 24.15 -2.92 30.65
CA LEU A 382 24.28 -1.45 30.56
C LEU A 382 22.92 -0.78 30.79
N ALA A 383 22.85 0.12 31.74
CA ALA A 383 21.69 1.02 31.89
C ALA A 383 21.94 2.36 31.17
N ILE A 384 20.92 2.83 30.45
CA ILE A 384 20.88 4.11 29.75
C ILE A 384 19.85 4.98 30.44
N VAL A 385 20.27 6.05 31.08
CA VAL A 385 19.42 6.97 31.84
C VAL A 385 19.57 8.41 31.37
N GLY A 386 18.64 9.27 31.70
CA GLY A 386 18.64 10.68 31.30
C GLY A 386 17.24 11.26 31.19
N LEU A 387 17.13 12.55 30.99
CA LEU A 387 15.85 13.25 30.85
C LEU A 387 15.10 12.84 29.56
N ASN A 388 13.82 13.21 29.49
CA ASN A 388 13.02 13.03 28.28
C ASN A 388 13.62 13.85 27.13
N GLY A 389 13.70 13.26 25.92
CA GLY A 389 14.28 13.92 24.76
C GLY A 389 15.83 13.86 24.67
N ALA A 390 16.53 13.32 25.67
CA ALA A 390 17.99 13.25 25.70
C ALA A 390 18.63 12.33 24.62
N GLY A 391 17.84 11.58 23.83
CA GLY A 391 18.35 10.70 22.79
C GLY A 391 18.45 9.20 23.14
N LYS A 392 18.01 8.76 24.34
CA LYS A 392 18.11 7.37 24.82
C LYS A 392 17.52 6.34 23.88
N THR A 393 16.25 6.51 23.49
CA THR A 393 15.57 5.60 22.54
C THR A 393 16.21 5.65 21.15
N THR A 394 16.75 6.80 20.74
CA THR A 394 17.50 6.95 19.48
C THR A 394 18.79 6.15 19.52
N LEU A 395 19.53 6.23 20.62
CA LEU A 395 20.76 5.46 20.84
C LEU A 395 20.50 3.95 20.72
N VAL A 396 19.43 3.47 21.34
CA VAL A 396 19.04 2.06 21.26
C VAL A 396 18.61 1.66 19.85
N LYS A 397 17.86 2.51 19.14
CA LYS A 397 17.49 2.26 17.75
C LYS A 397 18.70 2.19 16.81
N LEU A 398 19.76 2.96 17.08
CA LEU A 398 21.05 2.85 16.37
C LEU A 398 21.75 1.53 16.68
N LEU A 399 21.87 1.18 17.97
CA LEU A 399 22.52 -0.08 18.40
C LEU A 399 21.83 -1.31 17.84
N CYS A 400 20.50 -1.36 17.79
CA CYS A 400 19.76 -2.48 17.21
C CYS A 400 19.62 -2.41 15.67
N GLY A 401 20.23 -1.39 15.03
CA GLY A 401 20.27 -1.28 13.57
C GLY A 401 18.92 -0.90 12.92
N LEU A 402 17.99 -0.27 13.65
CA LEU A 402 16.78 0.31 13.06
C LEU A 402 17.09 1.58 12.26
N PHE A 403 18.19 2.25 12.59
CA PHE A 403 18.79 3.35 11.84
C PHE A 403 20.28 3.11 11.63
N ASP A 404 20.81 3.64 10.55
CA ASP A 404 22.25 3.86 10.40
C ASP A 404 22.58 5.27 10.90
N PRO A 405 23.76 5.49 11.48
CA PRO A 405 24.20 6.82 11.89
C PRO A 405 24.38 7.73 10.67
N THR A 406 24.19 9.04 10.88
CA THR A 406 24.49 10.07 9.87
C THR A 406 25.99 10.18 9.64
N GLU A 407 26.75 10.13 10.75
CA GLU A 407 28.21 10.09 10.76
C GLU A 407 28.71 9.03 11.76
N GLY A 408 29.90 8.51 11.54
CA GLY A 408 30.46 7.46 12.38
C GLY A 408 30.00 6.05 12.01
N ARG A 409 30.17 5.11 12.94
CA ARG A 409 29.92 3.68 12.71
C ARG A 409 29.32 2.99 13.93
N VAL A 410 28.45 2.01 13.68
CA VAL A 410 27.99 1.04 14.68
C VAL A 410 28.64 -0.29 14.36
N LEU A 411 29.34 -0.88 15.32
CA LEU A 411 30.10 -2.10 15.14
C LEU A 411 29.54 -3.23 16.01
N LEU A 412 29.50 -4.44 15.45
CA LEU A 412 29.28 -5.70 16.17
C LEU A 412 30.56 -6.51 16.12
N ASN A 413 31.20 -6.77 17.27
CA ASN A 413 32.48 -7.44 17.34
C ASN A 413 33.52 -6.87 16.35
N GLY A 414 33.57 -5.54 16.21
CA GLY A 414 34.52 -4.82 15.35
C GLY A 414 34.13 -4.73 13.86
N VAL A 415 33.01 -5.33 13.43
CA VAL A 415 32.50 -5.27 12.04
C VAL A 415 31.34 -4.30 11.96
N ASP A 416 31.34 -3.43 10.94
CA ASP A 416 30.27 -2.44 10.71
C ASP A 416 28.92 -3.13 10.46
N VAL A 417 27.87 -2.68 11.15
CA VAL A 417 26.52 -3.24 11.05
C VAL A 417 25.95 -3.12 9.64
N ARG A 418 26.42 -2.16 8.84
CA ARG A 418 26.04 -1.98 7.44
C ARG A 418 26.52 -3.11 6.51
N ASP A 419 27.54 -3.86 6.94
CA ASP A 419 28.11 -4.97 6.15
C ASP A 419 27.34 -6.28 6.34
N PHE A 420 26.53 -6.41 7.40
CA PHE A 420 25.72 -7.58 7.66
C PHE A 420 24.42 -7.60 6.88
N ASN A 421 23.84 -8.79 6.71
CA ASN A 421 22.43 -8.93 6.40
C ASN A 421 21.60 -8.40 7.58
N ARG A 422 20.79 -7.36 7.35
CA ARG A 422 20.08 -6.69 8.43
C ARG A 422 19.06 -7.58 9.14
N ARG A 423 18.47 -8.57 8.45
CA ARG A 423 17.56 -9.53 9.09
C ARG A 423 18.29 -10.46 10.04
N GLU A 424 19.48 -10.92 9.66
CA GLU A 424 20.30 -11.76 10.53
C GLU A 424 20.75 -10.95 11.75
N TYR A 425 21.12 -9.68 11.55
CA TYR A 425 21.45 -8.78 12.64
C TYR A 425 20.28 -8.58 13.60
N TYR A 426 19.05 -8.34 13.10
CA TYR A 426 17.84 -8.26 13.94
C TYR A 426 17.54 -9.57 14.67
N GLY A 427 17.98 -10.70 14.14
CA GLY A 427 17.88 -12.00 14.78
C GLY A 427 18.60 -12.09 16.13
N LEU A 428 19.66 -11.30 16.33
CA LEU A 428 20.43 -11.26 17.58
C LEU A 428 19.67 -10.63 18.75
N PHE A 429 18.68 -9.77 18.49
CA PHE A 429 18.01 -8.97 19.51
C PHE A 429 16.71 -9.60 19.98
N SER A 430 16.51 -9.67 21.28
CA SER A 430 15.22 -9.80 21.93
C SER A 430 14.85 -8.46 22.53
N ALA A 431 13.77 -7.82 22.08
CA ALA A 431 13.48 -6.45 22.45
C ALA A 431 12.06 -6.28 23.01
N VAL A 432 11.94 -5.46 24.05
CA VAL A 432 10.69 -4.88 24.54
C VAL A 432 10.83 -3.38 24.40
N PHE A 433 10.10 -2.78 23.46
CA PHE A 433 10.07 -1.33 23.25
C PHE A 433 8.93 -0.70 24.07
N GLN A 434 9.02 0.61 24.30
CA GLN A 434 8.01 1.39 25.00
C GLN A 434 6.65 1.34 24.30
N GLU A 435 6.62 1.44 22.97
CA GLU A 435 5.43 1.20 22.16
C GLU A 435 5.40 -0.24 21.72
N PHE A 436 4.36 -0.96 22.10
CA PHE A 436 4.19 -2.38 21.79
C PHE A 436 2.94 -2.63 20.93
N SER A 437 3.04 -3.59 20.04
CA SER A 437 1.94 -4.04 19.20
C SER A 437 1.53 -5.45 19.56
N ILE A 438 0.22 -5.62 19.81
CA ILE A 438 -0.42 -6.92 19.95
C ILE A 438 -1.25 -7.17 18.71
N LEU A 439 -1.26 -8.40 18.24
CA LEU A 439 -2.14 -8.86 17.17
C LEU A 439 -3.38 -9.52 17.80
N ASP A 440 -4.52 -9.37 17.13
CA ASP A 440 -5.75 -10.09 17.49
C ASP A 440 -5.63 -11.57 17.08
N VAL A 441 -4.74 -12.29 17.78
CA VAL A 441 -4.48 -13.72 17.65
C VAL A 441 -4.42 -14.33 19.06
N THR A 442 -4.15 -15.62 19.19
CA THR A 442 -4.07 -16.27 20.49
C THR A 442 -2.90 -15.78 21.35
N VAL A 443 -2.96 -16.02 22.66
CA VAL A 443 -1.84 -15.75 23.57
C VAL A 443 -0.58 -16.50 23.11
N ALA A 444 -0.71 -17.76 22.73
CA ALA A 444 0.41 -18.58 22.25
C ALA A 444 1.06 -17.99 21.01
N GLU A 445 0.28 -17.61 20.00
CA GLU A 445 0.77 -16.99 18.76
C GLU A 445 1.40 -15.61 18.99
N ASN A 446 0.85 -14.80 19.90
CA ASN A 446 1.43 -13.52 20.28
C ASN A 446 2.82 -13.67 20.90
N ILE A 447 3.06 -14.71 21.70
CA ILE A 447 4.36 -14.96 22.32
C ILE A 447 5.33 -15.63 21.34
N ALA A 448 4.88 -16.70 20.67
CA ALA A 448 5.73 -17.49 19.77
C ALA A 448 6.01 -16.80 18.44
N GLN A 449 5.17 -15.84 18.02
CA GLN A 449 5.21 -15.16 16.72
C GLN A 449 5.15 -16.12 15.51
N THR A 450 4.52 -17.26 15.71
CA THR A 450 4.23 -18.29 14.70
C THR A 450 2.94 -19.01 15.07
N ASN A 451 2.28 -19.59 14.07
CA ASN A 451 1.12 -20.49 14.25
C ASN A 451 1.50 -21.97 14.10
N GLU A 452 2.77 -22.29 13.80
CA GLU A 452 3.25 -23.64 13.56
C GLU A 452 4.39 -23.99 14.54
N ASN A 453 4.41 -25.25 14.99
CA ASN A 453 5.50 -25.82 15.78
C ASN A 453 5.84 -25.04 17.07
N ILE A 454 4.82 -24.55 17.80
CA ILE A 454 5.01 -23.84 19.06
C ILE A 454 5.52 -24.82 20.12
N ASP A 455 6.70 -24.56 20.70
CA ASP A 455 7.21 -25.29 21.86
C ASP A 455 6.46 -24.87 23.12
N THR A 456 5.44 -25.65 23.49
CA THR A 456 4.56 -25.37 24.63
C THR A 456 5.30 -25.36 25.96
N LYS A 457 6.37 -26.18 26.12
CA LYS A 457 7.17 -26.20 27.33
C LYS A 457 7.96 -24.91 27.51
N LYS A 458 8.67 -24.49 26.45
CA LYS A 458 9.39 -23.21 26.42
C LYS A 458 8.43 -22.03 26.61
N LEU A 459 7.22 -22.14 26.04
CA LEU A 459 6.20 -21.10 26.14
C LEU A 459 5.77 -20.88 27.60
N TRP A 460 5.47 -21.96 28.34
CA TRP A 460 5.10 -21.87 29.76
C TRP A 460 6.25 -21.36 30.63
N ASP A 461 7.50 -21.78 30.38
CA ASP A 461 8.67 -21.26 31.11
C ASP A 461 8.81 -19.72 30.90
N CYS A 462 8.60 -19.24 29.68
CA CYS A 462 8.61 -17.80 29.38
C CYS A 462 7.46 -17.05 30.04
N ILE A 463 6.26 -17.63 30.10
CA ILE A 463 5.07 -17.08 30.75
C ILE A 463 5.29 -16.97 32.26
N GLU A 464 5.88 -17.99 32.89
CA GLU A 464 6.21 -18.00 34.30
C GLU A 464 7.24 -16.93 34.65
N LYS A 465 8.34 -16.86 33.87
CA LYS A 465 9.36 -15.82 34.02
C LYS A 465 8.78 -14.41 33.85
N ALA A 466 7.84 -14.22 32.94
CA ALA A 466 7.15 -12.94 32.75
C ALA A 466 6.07 -12.65 33.82
N GLY A 467 5.77 -13.58 34.71
CA GLY A 467 4.76 -13.39 35.76
C GLY A 467 3.33 -13.37 35.26
N LEU A 468 3.01 -14.13 34.19
CA LEU A 468 1.69 -14.19 33.58
C LEU A 468 0.91 -15.49 33.88
N THR A 469 1.49 -16.43 34.58
CA THR A 469 0.92 -17.78 34.80
C THR A 469 -0.51 -17.74 35.30
N GLU A 470 -0.76 -17.03 36.42
CA GLU A 470 -2.10 -16.92 36.97
C GLU A 470 -3.09 -16.21 36.02
N THR A 471 -2.62 -15.19 35.31
CA THR A 471 -3.46 -14.47 34.37
C THR A 471 -3.94 -15.40 33.25
N ILE A 472 -3.03 -16.16 32.66
CA ILE A 472 -3.35 -17.05 31.54
C ILE A 472 -4.17 -18.25 31.99
N GLN A 473 -3.91 -18.80 33.17
CA GLN A 473 -4.71 -19.91 33.75
C GLN A 473 -6.17 -19.52 34.00
N LYS A 474 -6.45 -18.23 34.27
CA LYS A 474 -7.80 -17.70 34.48
C LYS A 474 -8.55 -17.41 33.17
N LEU A 475 -7.87 -17.50 32.02
CA LEU A 475 -8.51 -17.24 30.72
C LEU A 475 -9.39 -18.43 30.30
N PRO A 476 -10.50 -18.17 29.58
CA PRO A 476 -11.47 -19.20 29.19
C PRO A 476 -10.87 -20.37 28.40
N LYS A 477 -9.89 -20.12 27.57
CA LYS A 477 -9.20 -21.10 26.71
C LYS A 477 -7.67 -21.15 26.98
N GLY A 478 -7.21 -20.59 28.11
CA GLY A 478 -5.77 -20.53 28.42
C GLY A 478 -4.95 -19.91 27.31
N LEU A 479 -3.97 -20.65 26.78
CA LEU A 479 -3.08 -20.22 25.69
C LEU A 479 -3.79 -19.95 24.36
N ASP A 480 -4.91 -20.61 24.10
CA ASP A 480 -5.70 -20.48 22.87
C ASP A 480 -6.74 -19.34 22.96
N THR A 481 -6.72 -18.55 24.03
CA THR A 481 -7.56 -17.37 24.16
C THR A 481 -7.05 -16.26 23.24
N HIS A 482 -7.93 -15.70 22.39
CA HIS A 482 -7.59 -14.55 21.55
C HIS A 482 -7.39 -13.29 22.38
N VAL A 483 -6.36 -12.50 22.04
CA VAL A 483 -6.06 -11.21 22.64
C VAL A 483 -6.50 -10.12 21.68
N GLY A 484 -7.30 -9.16 22.15
CA GLY A 484 -7.92 -8.14 21.31
C GLY A 484 -9.38 -8.47 20.95
N ARG A 485 -10.14 -7.44 20.50
CA ARG A 485 -11.57 -7.55 20.16
C ARG A 485 -11.90 -6.91 18.81
N GLN A 486 -10.89 -6.66 17.97
CA GLN A 486 -11.14 -6.08 16.64
C GLN A 486 -11.59 -7.15 15.64
N VAL A 487 -11.13 -8.39 15.83
CA VAL A 487 -11.43 -9.53 14.95
C VAL A 487 -12.34 -10.55 15.64
N TYR A 488 -12.10 -10.86 16.92
CA TYR A 488 -12.79 -11.92 17.65
C TYR A 488 -13.68 -11.37 18.76
N LEU A 489 -14.98 -11.71 18.75
CA LEU A 489 -15.95 -11.26 19.74
C LEU A 489 -15.67 -11.81 21.15
N ASP A 490 -15.10 -13.01 21.24
CA ASP A 490 -14.71 -13.70 22.47
C ASP A 490 -13.30 -13.35 22.95
N GLY A 491 -12.62 -12.42 22.26
CA GLY A 491 -11.29 -11.98 22.62
C GLY A 491 -11.25 -11.22 23.95
N VAL A 492 -10.14 -11.33 24.66
CA VAL A 492 -9.91 -10.62 25.94
C VAL A 492 -9.03 -9.40 25.75
N LEU A 493 -9.30 -8.36 26.54
CA LEU A 493 -8.45 -7.18 26.59
C LEU A 493 -7.53 -7.29 27.81
N PHE A 494 -6.22 -7.25 27.57
CA PHE A 494 -5.24 -7.20 28.64
C PHE A 494 -5.10 -5.76 29.17
N SER A 495 -4.83 -5.62 30.47
CA SER A 495 -4.40 -4.34 31.03
C SER A 495 -3.02 -3.95 30.50
N GLY A 496 -2.62 -2.69 30.62
CA GLY A 496 -1.29 -2.23 30.19
C GLY A 496 -0.15 -3.06 30.78
N GLY A 497 -0.22 -3.39 32.08
CA GLY A 497 0.76 -4.24 32.74
C GLY A 497 0.76 -5.69 32.28
N GLN A 498 -0.41 -6.28 31.99
CA GLN A 498 -0.51 -7.62 31.41
C GLN A 498 0.05 -7.66 30.00
N THR A 499 -0.23 -6.63 29.19
CA THR A 499 0.33 -6.47 27.85
C THR A 499 1.86 -6.37 27.87
N GLN A 500 2.41 -5.58 28.79
CA GLN A 500 3.85 -5.42 28.94
C GLN A 500 4.54 -6.74 29.31
N ARG A 501 3.93 -7.52 30.25
CA ARG A 501 4.42 -8.86 30.58
C ARG A 501 4.30 -9.85 29.40
N LEU A 502 3.27 -9.72 28.56
CA LEU A 502 3.13 -10.52 27.35
C LEU A 502 4.28 -10.23 26.37
N MET A 503 4.67 -8.95 26.20
CA MET A 503 5.82 -8.55 25.38
C MET A 503 7.13 -9.08 25.95
N LEU A 504 7.26 -9.12 27.27
CA LEU A 504 8.41 -9.74 27.92
C LEU A 504 8.48 -11.24 27.63
N ALA A 505 7.36 -11.97 27.77
CA ALA A 505 7.30 -13.39 27.42
C ALA A 505 7.68 -13.65 25.96
N ARG A 506 7.25 -12.77 25.03
CA ARG A 506 7.64 -12.77 23.60
C ARG A 506 9.15 -12.62 23.42
N ALA A 507 9.76 -11.65 24.10
CA ALA A 507 11.20 -11.40 24.02
C ALA A 507 12.01 -12.60 24.56
N LEU A 508 11.54 -13.22 25.65
CA LEU A 508 12.14 -14.42 26.23
C LEU A 508 12.01 -15.65 25.31
N TYR A 509 10.84 -15.82 24.68
CA TYR A 509 10.62 -16.93 23.76
C TYR A 509 11.52 -16.83 22.52
N LYS A 510 11.76 -15.62 21.99
CA LYS A 510 12.70 -15.38 20.89
C LYS A 510 14.13 -15.77 21.27
N ASP A 511 14.56 -15.51 22.51
CA ASP A 511 15.83 -15.92 23.09
C ASP A 511 17.09 -15.41 22.31
N GLY A 512 17.07 -14.16 21.89
CA GLY A 512 18.20 -13.52 21.24
C GLY A 512 19.41 -13.36 22.16
N ALA A 513 20.60 -13.25 21.59
CA ALA A 513 21.87 -13.09 22.31
C ALA A 513 22.01 -11.71 22.99
N ILE A 514 21.29 -10.71 22.50
CA ILE A 514 21.26 -9.34 23.04
C ILE A 514 19.85 -9.02 23.49
N LEU A 515 19.67 -8.66 24.77
CA LEU A 515 18.39 -8.28 25.33
C LEU A 515 18.29 -6.75 25.43
N LEU A 516 17.20 -6.21 24.92
CA LEU A 516 16.91 -4.79 24.93
C LEU A 516 15.57 -4.52 25.62
N LEU A 517 15.59 -3.70 26.66
CA LEU A 517 14.42 -3.37 27.45
C LEU A 517 14.28 -1.83 27.56
N ASP A 518 13.30 -1.28 26.84
CA ASP A 518 12.99 0.16 26.85
C ASP A 518 11.76 0.40 27.72
N GLU A 519 11.98 0.93 28.93
CA GLU A 519 10.98 1.18 29.96
C GLU A 519 10.06 -0.01 30.27
N PRO A 520 10.60 -1.19 30.54
CA PRO A 520 9.83 -2.42 30.59
C PRO A 520 8.87 -2.53 31.79
N THR A 521 8.77 -1.53 32.65
CA THR A 521 7.94 -1.49 33.86
C THR A 521 7.04 -0.26 33.94
N ALA A 522 6.94 0.55 32.89
CA ALA A 522 6.19 1.81 32.91
C ALA A 522 4.70 1.65 33.27
N ALA A 523 4.09 0.52 32.95
CA ALA A 523 2.68 0.22 33.24
C ALA A 523 2.45 -0.68 34.47
N LEU A 524 3.50 -0.94 35.27
CA LEU A 524 3.42 -1.82 36.45
C LEU A 524 3.31 -1.02 37.76
N ASP A 525 2.63 -1.60 38.73
CA ASP A 525 2.66 -1.12 40.10
C ASP A 525 4.02 -1.42 40.79
N PRO A 526 4.39 -0.71 41.87
CA PRO A 526 5.71 -0.85 42.49
C PRO A 526 6.04 -2.26 43.01
N LEU A 527 5.06 -3.06 43.42
CA LEU A 527 5.30 -4.42 43.88
C LEU A 527 5.57 -5.37 42.74
N ALA A 528 4.76 -5.29 41.67
CA ALA A 528 4.96 -6.02 40.43
C ALA A 528 6.26 -5.64 39.73
N GLU A 529 6.66 -4.39 39.83
CA GLU A 529 7.91 -3.88 39.31
C GLU A 529 9.12 -4.52 39.99
N ASN A 530 9.14 -4.55 41.33
CA ASN A 530 10.22 -5.17 42.08
C ASN A 530 10.37 -6.67 41.80
N ASP A 531 9.27 -7.43 41.66
CA ASP A 531 9.28 -8.83 41.26
C ASP A 531 9.92 -9.03 39.90
N ILE A 532 9.58 -8.20 38.93
CA ILE A 532 10.14 -8.28 37.58
C ILE A 532 11.62 -7.90 37.54
N TYR A 533 12.08 -6.93 38.33
CA TYR A 533 13.50 -6.59 38.38
C TYR A 533 14.37 -7.73 38.92
N GLN A 534 13.91 -8.46 39.92
CA GLN A 534 14.62 -9.66 40.37
C GLN A 534 14.70 -10.71 39.26
N LYS A 535 13.62 -10.91 38.52
CA LYS A 535 13.58 -11.80 37.38
C LYS A 535 14.48 -11.33 36.23
N TYR A 536 14.60 -10.03 35.98
CA TYR A 536 15.51 -9.50 34.95
C TYR A 536 16.96 -9.85 35.23
N LYS A 537 17.37 -9.83 36.49
CA LYS A 537 18.73 -10.22 36.87
C LYS A 537 19.06 -11.64 36.40
N ASP A 538 18.10 -12.56 36.58
CA ASP A 538 18.25 -13.96 36.18
C ASP A 538 18.17 -14.15 34.66
N MET A 539 17.24 -13.46 34.00
CA MET A 539 17.01 -13.54 32.57
C MET A 539 18.18 -12.98 31.73
N THR A 540 18.96 -12.04 32.30
CA THR A 540 20.11 -11.40 31.64
C THR A 540 21.43 -12.08 31.94
N ALA A 541 21.44 -13.17 32.71
CA ALA A 541 22.67 -13.88 33.03
C ALA A 541 23.36 -14.39 31.76
N GLY A 542 24.61 -13.97 31.54
CA GLY A 542 25.43 -14.35 30.39
C GLY A 542 25.08 -13.66 29.06
N LYS A 543 24.09 -12.75 29.01
CA LYS A 543 23.70 -12.02 27.80
C LYS A 543 24.10 -10.55 27.87
N THR A 544 24.50 -9.98 26.74
CA THR A 544 24.64 -8.53 26.60
C THR A 544 23.27 -7.90 26.70
N SER A 545 23.09 -6.91 27.60
CA SER A 545 21.76 -6.37 27.89
C SER A 545 21.76 -4.85 27.99
N LEU A 546 20.78 -4.21 27.37
CA LEU A 546 20.57 -2.77 27.36
C LEU A 546 19.25 -2.44 28.05
N PHE A 547 19.29 -1.58 29.06
CA PHE A 547 18.15 -1.15 29.83
C PHE A 547 17.97 0.36 29.72
N ILE A 548 16.84 0.82 29.19
CA ILE A 548 16.42 2.22 29.35
C ILE A 548 15.43 2.26 30.51
N SER A 549 15.69 3.12 31.47
CA SER A 549 14.76 3.35 32.58
C SER A 549 14.71 4.81 32.98
N HIS A 550 13.50 5.28 33.23
CA HIS A 550 13.22 6.53 33.91
C HIS A 550 13.19 6.37 35.44
N ARG A 551 13.15 5.12 35.94
CA ARG A 551 13.14 4.79 37.37
C ARG A 551 14.53 4.33 37.78
N LEU A 552 15.30 5.21 38.39
CA LEU A 552 16.71 4.95 38.72
C LEU A 552 16.94 3.82 39.74
N ALA A 553 15.93 3.51 40.57
CA ALA A 553 16.02 2.36 41.46
C ALA A 553 16.24 1.03 40.71
N SER A 554 15.73 0.92 39.49
CA SER A 554 15.86 -0.25 38.64
C SER A 554 17.23 -0.41 37.99
N THR A 555 18.07 0.61 37.98
CA THR A 555 19.40 0.54 37.35
C THR A 555 20.48 -0.10 38.24
N ARG A 556 20.15 -0.34 39.53
CA ARG A 556 21.10 -0.91 40.51
C ARG A 556 21.65 -2.29 40.17
N PHE A 557 20.90 -3.10 39.41
CA PHE A 557 21.36 -4.44 39.03
C PHE A 557 22.26 -4.43 37.79
N CYS A 558 22.43 -3.27 37.12
CA CYS A 558 23.28 -3.14 35.95
C CYS A 558 24.73 -2.97 36.34
N ASP A 559 25.63 -3.53 35.52
CA ASP A 559 27.08 -3.48 35.75
C ASP A 559 27.62 -2.06 35.57
N ARG A 560 27.01 -1.29 34.65
CA ARG A 560 27.38 0.09 34.33
C ARG A 560 26.13 0.90 33.95
N ILE A 561 26.18 2.16 34.27
CA ILE A 561 25.15 3.16 33.96
C ILE A 561 25.79 4.29 33.16
N ILE A 562 25.16 4.70 32.07
CA ILE A 562 25.47 5.92 31.33
C ILE A 562 24.34 6.92 31.50
N PHE A 563 24.70 8.19 31.75
CA PHE A 563 23.73 9.30 31.80
C PHE A 563 23.85 10.08 30.49
N VAL A 564 22.74 10.14 29.75
CA VAL A 564 22.66 10.83 28.46
C VAL A 564 21.94 12.16 28.65
N ALA A 565 22.55 13.25 28.20
CA ALA A 565 21.98 14.58 28.17
C ALA A 565 22.37 15.26 26.84
N ASP A 566 21.41 15.94 26.22
CA ASP A 566 21.60 16.68 24.96
C ASP A 566 22.40 15.92 23.89
N GLY A 567 22.08 14.63 23.70
CA GLY A 567 22.72 13.78 22.71
C GLY A 567 24.14 13.29 23.03
N HIS A 568 24.66 13.58 24.24
CA HIS A 568 25.99 13.16 24.69
C HIS A 568 25.93 12.27 25.94
N ILE A 569 26.94 11.42 26.14
CA ILE A 569 27.16 10.74 27.43
C ILE A 569 27.91 11.70 28.35
N THR A 570 27.24 12.17 29.41
CA THR A 570 27.81 13.15 30.36
C THR A 570 28.37 12.50 31.60
N GLU A 571 27.84 11.37 32.03
CA GLU A 571 28.32 10.60 33.18
C GLU A 571 28.30 9.10 32.90
N GLU A 572 29.29 8.40 33.44
CA GLU A 572 29.42 6.96 33.31
C GLU A 572 30.01 6.36 34.60
N GLY A 573 29.49 5.23 35.05
CA GLY A 573 29.96 4.54 36.24
C GLY A 573 28.96 3.55 36.81
N THR A 574 29.26 2.96 37.97
CA THR A 574 28.30 2.17 38.73
C THR A 574 27.34 3.08 39.49
N HIS A 575 26.23 2.54 39.98
CA HIS A 575 25.26 3.30 40.82
C HIS A 575 25.94 4.07 41.96
N ASP A 576 26.78 3.41 42.73
CA ASP A 576 27.45 3.98 43.90
C ASP A 576 28.48 5.06 43.50
N GLN A 577 29.21 4.84 42.39
CA GLN A 577 30.16 5.82 41.88
C GLN A 577 29.46 7.10 41.40
N LEU A 578 28.33 6.96 40.70
CA LEU A 578 27.58 8.12 40.22
C LEU A 578 26.91 8.91 41.36
N LEU A 579 26.41 8.23 42.39
CA LEU A 579 25.89 8.89 43.59
C LEU A 579 27.01 9.66 44.33
N ALA A 580 28.17 9.02 44.49
CA ALA A 580 29.31 9.67 45.18
C ALA A 580 29.85 10.91 44.45
N ARG A 581 29.72 10.95 43.09
CA ARG A 581 30.10 12.14 42.29
C ARG A 581 29.19 13.34 42.49
N GLY A 582 27.93 13.12 42.95
CA GLY A 582 26.98 14.23 43.17
C GLY A 582 26.52 14.94 41.87
N GLY A 583 26.69 14.33 40.73
CA GLY A 583 26.36 14.88 39.42
C GLY A 583 24.88 14.89 39.04
N ALA A 584 24.57 14.92 37.75
CA ALA A 584 23.21 14.94 37.24
C ALA A 584 22.44 13.64 37.57
N TYR A 585 23.11 12.49 37.52
CA TYR A 585 22.53 11.22 37.96
C TYR A 585 22.12 11.24 39.43
N ALA A 586 23.00 11.71 40.34
CA ALA A 586 22.73 11.78 41.77
C ALA A 586 21.57 12.72 42.08
N LYS A 587 21.53 13.89 41.45
CA LYS A 587 20.41 14.85 41.58
C LYS A 587 19.06 14.25 41.13
N LEU A 588 19.06 13.55 39.98
CA LEU A 588 17.86 12.91 39.48
C LEU A 588 17.39 11.80 40.42
N PHE A 589 18.33 11.02 40.97
CA PHE A 589 18.04 9.96 41.94
C PHE A 589 17.49 10.55 43.26
N GLU A 590 18.03 11.65 43.76
CA GLU A 590 17.55 12.32 44.95
C GLU A 590 16.10 12.81 44.78
N VAL A 591 15.79 13.46 43.65
CA VAL A 591 14.43 13.90 43.35
C VAL A 591 13.46 12.71 43.34
N GLN A 592 13.80 11.59 42.68
CA GLN A 592 12.95 10.40 42.64
C GLN A 592 12.79 9.76 44.02
N SER A 593 13.85 9.67 44.81
CA SER A 593 13.81 9.08 46.16
C SER A 593 12.97 9.87 47.16
N ARG A 594 12.94 11.18 47.06
CA ARG A 594 12.07 12.04 47.90
C ARG A 594 10.59 11.73 47.68
N TYR A 595 10.13 11.57 46.45
CA TYR A 595 8.75 11.18 46.14
C TYR A 595 8.35 9.85 46.78
N TYR A 596 9.27 8.90 46.92
CA TYR A 596 9.03 7.62 47.57
C TYR A 596 9.07 7.66 49.09
N GLN A 597 9.76 8.64 49.67
CA GLN A 597 9.84 8.85 51.14
C GLN A 597 8.65 9.65 51.66
N GLU A 598 8.26 10.71 50.96
CA GLU A 598 7.10 11.55 51.34
C GLU A 598 5.76 10.79 51.19
N GLY A 599 5.64 9.84 50.28
CA GLY A 599 4.47 8.94 50.15
C GLY A 599 4.31 7.91 51.30
N LYS A 600 5.26 7.83 52.25
CA LYS A 600 5.13 7.01 53.49
C LYS A 600 4.65 7.83 54.69
N ALA A 601 4.38 9.12 54.53
CA ALA A 601 3.93 10.01 55.60
C ALA A 601 2.43 10.33 55.56
N PHE A 602 1.63 9.54 54.78
CA PHE A 602 0.16 9.59 54.84
C PHE A 602 -0.43 8.24 55.18
#